data_8be27454669b01a6f7fe0d325ae9134b
#
_entry.id   8be27454669b01a6f7fe0d325ae9134b
#
_cell.length_a   1.000
_cell.length_b   1.000
_cell.length_c   1.000
_cell.angle_alpha   90.00
_cell.angle_beta   90.00
_cell.angle_gamma   90.00
#
_symmetry.space_group_name_H-M   'P 1'
#
loop_
_entity.id
_entity.type
_entity.pdbx_description
1 polymer ?
#
loop_
_entity_poly.entity_id
_entity_poly.type
_entity_poly.pdbx_seq_one_letter_code
_entity_poly.pdbx_strand_id
1 'polypeptide(L)'
;MSDIIDVPVTIVGGGGCGLTLSSFLSDYGIDHVLFERHHSTSILPKAHYLNQRTMETFRRHGLAEEIMEKSCPPRHMSQVAWATSLGGTDRLDRKVIHKFGCFGGDDGGPRAETYRYCFRL
;
A
#
# COMPACT_ATOMS: atom_id res chain seq x y z
N MET A 1 12.37 -35.57 19.64
CA MET A 1 13.31 -35.01 18.65
C MET A 1 12.57 -33.85 18.02
N SER A 2 13.06 -32.64 18.15
CA SER A 2 12.48 -31.49 17.43
C SER A 2 12.88 -31.60 15.95
N ASP A 3 11.90 -31.68 15.08
CA ASP A 3 12.15 -31.68 13.63
C ASP A 3 12.75 -30.32 13.27
N ILE A 4 13.99 -30.32 12.81
CA ILE A 4 14.65 -29.12 12.29
C ILE A 4 14.21 -28.97 10.84
N ILE A 5 13.63 -27.84 10.51
CA ILE A 5 13.29 -27.47 9.14
C ILE A 5 14.43 -26.61 8.61
N ASP A 6 15.08 -27.09 7.56
CA ASP A 6 16.18 -26.38 6.89
C ASP A 6 15.64 -25.70 5.62
N VAL A 7 15.70 -24.38 5.58
CA VAL A 7 15.22 -23.58 4.45
C VAL A 7 16.20 -22.47 4.10
N PRO A 8 16.35 -22.12 2.82
CA PRO A 8 17.30 -21.08 2.38
C PRO A 8 16.94 -19.68 2.88
N VAL A 9 15.67 -19.41 3.14
CA VAL A 9 15.19 -18.07 3.56
C VAL A 9 14.22 -18.17 4.72
N THR A 10 14.48 -17.37 5.75
CA THR A 10 13.53 -17.15 6.87
C THR A 10 13.09 -15.70 6.91
N ILE A 11 11.78 -15.46 6.88
CA ILE A 11 11.17 -14.14 6.96
C ILE A 11 10.62 -13.94 8.37
N VAL A 12 10.98 -12.84 9.03
CA VAL A 12 10.45 -12.48 10.34
C VAL A 12 9.56 -11.25 10.20
N GLY A 13 8.27 -11.45 10.40
CA GLY A 13 7.22 -10.44 10.29
C GLY A 13 6.30 -10.66 9.08
N GLY A 14 5.01 -10.87 9.35
CA GLY A 14 3.94 -11.07 8.36
C GLY A 14 3.22 -9.78 7.96
N GLY A 15 3.88 -8.63 8.06
CA GLY A 15 3.35 -7.36 7.54
C GLY A 15 3.44 -7.28 6.01
N GLY A 16 3.00 -6.15 5.44
CA GLY A 16 2.97 -5.95 3.98
C GLY A 16 4.28 -6.29 3.27
N CYS A 17 5.43 -5.92 3.85
CA CYS A 17 6.74 -6.24 3.27
C CYS A 17 7.06 -7.74 3.34
N GLY A 18 6.83 -8.38 4.49
CA GLY A 18 7.13 -9.80 4.66
C GLY A 18 6.26 -10.69 3.80
N LEU A 19 4.95 -10.39 3.72
CA LEU A 19 4.03 -11.12 2.84
C LEU A 19 4.36 -10.92 1.36
N THR A 20 4.73 -9.70 0.96
CA THR A 20 5.16 -9.42 -0.41
C THR A 20 6.42 -10.22 -0.76
N LEU A 21 7.42 -10.23 0.14
CA LEU A 21 8.63 -11.01 -0.07
C LEU A 21 8.31 -12.52 -0.15
N SER A 22 7.47 -13.03 0.73
CA SER A 22 7.03 -14.42 0.72
C SER A 22 6.35 -14.79 -0.60
N SER A 23 5.45 -13.94 -1.09
CA SER A 23 4.78 -14.13 -2.39
C SER A 23 5.81 -14.20 -3.54
N PHE A 24 6.76 -13.28 -3.57
CA PHE A 24 7.78 -13.25 -4.63
C PHE A 24 8.71 -14.46 -4.57
N LEU A 25 9.13 -14.89 -3.38
CA LEU A 25 9.94 -16.10 -3.23
C LEU A 25 9.19 -17.34 -3.71
N SER A 26 7.88 -17.43 -3.42
CA SER A 26 7.01 -18.50 -3.92
C SER A 26 6.95 -18.50 -5.46
N ASP A 27 6.78 -17.34 -6.09
CA ASP A 27 6.74 -17.21 -7.54
C ASP A 27 8.07 -17.63 -8.20
N TYR A 28 9.17 -17.44 -7.50
CA TYR A 28 10.50 -17.89 -7.96
C TYR A 28 10.83 -19.33 -7.55
N GLY A 29 9.93 -20.03 -6.88
CA GLY A 29 10.13 -21.41 -6.41
C GLY A 29 11.21 -21.53 -5.34
N ILE A 30 11.41 -20.49 -4.54
CA ILE A 30 12.39 -20.47 -3.44
C ILE A 30 11.69 -20.86 -2.14
N ASP A 31 12.12 -21.97 -1.55
CA ASP A 31 11.61 -22.42 -0.27
C ASP A 31 11.91 -21.41 0.84
N HIS A 32 10.91 -21.10 1.64
CA HIS A 32 11.05 -20.15 2.74
C HIS A 32 10.03 -20.40 3.84
N VAL A 33 10.32 -19.88 5.03
CA VAL A 33 9.41 -19.89 6.16
C VAL A 33 9.18 -18.45 6.62
N LEU A 34 7.92 -18.11 6.91
CA LEU A 34 7.54 -16.83 7.46
C LEU A 34 7.00 -17.00 8.88
N PHE A 35 7.56 -16.23 9.80
CA PHE A 35 7.10 -16.15 11.19
C PHE A 35 6.43 -14.81 11.45
N GLU A 36 5.21 -14.86 11.98
CA GLU A 36 4.49 -13.67 12.43
C GLU A 36 4.09 -13.86 13.91
N ARG A 37 4.33 -12.85 14.70
CA ARG A 37 4.04 -12.85 16.13
C ARG A 37 2.55 -12.64 16.46
N HIS A 38 1.85 -11.92 15.61
CA HIS A 38 0.44 -11.58 15.81
C HIS A 38 -0.47 -12.54 15.05
N HIS A 39 -1.60 -12.88 15.64
CA HIS A 39 -2.58 -13.81 15.04
C HIS A 39 -3.39 -13.21 13.88
N SER A 40 -3.33 -11.90 13.69
CA SER A 40 -4.08 -11.21 12.63
C SER A 40 -3.33 -9.99 12.10
N THR A 41 -3.89 -9.37 11.06
CA THR A 41 -3.40 -8.11 10.52
C THR A 41 -3.48 -6.97 11.53
N SER A 42 -2.69 -5.92 11.31
CA SER A 42 -2.68 -4.73 12.19
C SER A 42 -4.07 -4.08 12.28
N ILE A 43 -4.51 -3.80 13.51
CA ILE A 43 -5.76 -3.08 13.77
C ILE A 43 -5.68 -1.62 13.31
N LEU A 44 -4.48 -1.03 13.35
CA LEU A 44 -4.24 0.35 12.94
C LEU A 44 -3.66 0.39 11.52
N PRO A 45 -4.14 1.32 10.67
CA PRO A 45 -3.53 1.55 9.37
C PRO A 45 -2.07 1.97 9.54
N LYS A 46 -1.14 1.28 8.88
CA LYS A 46 0.29 1.62 8.89
C LYS A 46 0.74 2.29 7.59
N ALA A 47 -0.03 2.12 6.54
CA ALA A 47 0.18 2.76 5.25
C ALA A 47 -1.18 2.96 4.57
N HIS A 48 -1.26 3.92 3.65
CA HIS A 48 -2.49 4.21 2.92
C HIS A 48 -2.27 4.40 1.41
N TYR A 49 -1.03 4.28 0.96
CA TYR A 49 -0.69 4.53 -0.43
C TYR A 49 0.37 3.57 -0.96
N LEU A 50 0.10 3.00 -2.12
CA LEU A 50 1.08 2.28 -2.93
C LEU A 50 1.39 3.10 -4.17
N ASN A 51 2.68 3.35 -4.41
CA ASN A 51 3.11 4.09 -5.58
C ASN A 51 3.05 3.22 -6.86
N GLN A 52 3.16 3.88 -8.02
CA GLN A 52 3.09 3.22 -9.32
C GLN A 52 4.11 2.09 -9.47
N ARG A 53 5.35 2.31 -9.01
CA ARG A 53 6.41 1.31 -9.13
C ARG A 53 6.09 0.05 -8.35
N THR A 54 5.53 0.20 -7.16
CA THR A 54 5.05 -0.94 -6.37
C THR A 54 3.92 -1.68 -7.09
N MET A 55 2.98 -0.95 -7.69
CA MET A 55 1.87 -1.55 -8.43
C MET A 55 2.32 -2.25 -9.72
N GLU A 56 3.34 -1.73 -10.43
CA GLU A 56 3.96 -2.45 -11.55
C GLU A 56 4.56 -3.79 -11.11
N THR A 57 5.26 -3.80 -9.98
CA THR A 57 5.81 -5.02 -9.42
C THR A 57 4.69 -6.01 -9.07
N PHE A 58 3.66 -5.57 -8.38
CA PHE A 58 2.52 -6.40 -8.03
C PHE A 58 1.77 -6.93 -9.25
N ARG A 59 1.67 -6.17 -10.33
CA ARG A 59 1.08 -6.64 -11.58
C ARG A 59 1.87 -7.80 -12.20
N ARG A 60 3.20 -7.73 -12.14
CA ARG A 60 4.05 -8.83 -12.62
C ARG A 60 3.88 -10.12 -11.83
N HIS A 61 3.44 -10.04 -10.59
CA HIS A 61 3.19 -11.16 -9.69
C HIS A 61 1.69 -11.49 -9.52
N GLY A 62 0.82 -10.94 -10.38
CA GLY A 62 -0.61 -11.24 -10.39
C GLY A 62 -1.40 -10.71 -9.19
N LEU A 63 -0.83 -9.80 -8.40
CA LEU A 63 -1.45 -9.28 -7.18
C LEU A 63 -2.22 -7.96 -7.41
N ALA A 64 -1.99 -7.29 -8.55
CA ALA A 64 -2.47 -5.93 -8.76
C ALA A 64 -4.00 -5.85 -8.81
N GLU A 65 -4.67 -6.79 -9.48
CA GLU A 65 -6.12 -6.77 -9.69
C GLU A 65 -6.88 -6.89 -8.36
N GLU A 66 -6.51 -7.86 -7.52
CA GLU A 66 -7.13 -8.05 -6.21
C GLU A 66 -6.91 -6.84 -5.29
N ILE A 67 -5.72 -6.30 -5.36
CA ILE A 67 -5.35 -5.08 -4.66
C ILE A 67 -6.24 -3.92 -5.11
N MET A 68 -6.44 -3.74 -6.40
CA MET A 68 -7.27 -2.69 -6.98
C MET A 68 -8.73 -2.83 -6.58
N GLU A 69 -9.25 -4.03 -6.60
CA GLU A 69 -10.63 -4.32 -6.22
C GLU A 69 -10.92 -3.95 -4.76
N LYS A 70 -9.95 -4.20 -3.86
CA LYS A 70 -10.06 -3.87 -2.43
C LYS A 70 -9.68 -2.43 -2.10
N SER A 71 -9.20 -1.64 -3.06
CA SER A 71 -8.76 -0.28 -2.82
C SER A 71 -9.91 0.73 -2.69
N CYS A 72 -9.60 1.87 -2.08
CA CYS A 72 -10.54 2.99 -2.01
C CYS A 72 -10.86 3.51 -3.42
N PRO A 73 -12.14 3.81 -3.73
CA PRO A 73 -12.48 4.39 -5.02
C PRO A 73 -11.69 5.66 -5.33
N PRO A 74 -11.16 5.82 -6.56
CA PRO A 74 -10.33 6.97 -6.95
C PRO A 74 -10.94 8.33 -6.66
N ARG A 75 -12.28 8.46 -6.80
CA ARG A 75 -13.01 9.71 -6.49
C ARG A 75 -12.84 10.21 -5.06
N HIS A 76 -12.52 9.33 -4.11
CA HIS A 76 -12.29 9.71 -2.72
C HIS A 76 -10.86 10.21 -2.45
N MET A 77 -10.01 10.17 -3.47
CA MET A 77 -8.59 10.45 -3.37
C MET A 77 -8.09 11.34 -4.52
N SER A 78 -8.98 12.14 -5.06
CA SER A 78 -8.71 12.97 -6.23
C SER A 78 -7.76 14.14 -5.97
N GLN A 79 -7.59 14.54 -4.72
CA GLN A 79 -6.79 15.70 -4.36
C GLN A 79 -5.88 15.46 -3.17
N VAL A 80 -4.67 16.00 -3.23
CA VAL A 80 -3.80 16.22 -2.08
C VAL A 80 -3.72 17.71 -1.80
N ALA A 81 -3.87 18.07 -0.54
CA ALA A 81 -3.77 19.45 -0.09
C ALA A 81 -2.75 19.57 1.04
N TRP A 82 -1.90 20.58 0.95
CA TRP A 82 -1.10 21.05 2.07
C TRP A 82 -1.82 22.20 2.71
N ALA A 83 -2.00 22.11 4.01
CA ALA A 83 -2.63 23.15 4.79
C ALA A 83 -1.81 23.45 6.04
N THR A 84 -1.97 24.63 6.59
CA THR A 84 -1.31 25.03 7.83
C THR A 84 -1.79 24.22 9.01
N SER A 85 -3.09 23.91 9.04
CA SER A 85 -3.73 23.05 10.05
C SER A 85 -5.06 22.51 9.51
N LEU A 86 -5.60 21.45 10.13
CA LEU A 86 -6.95 20.95 9.86
C LEU A 86 -8.03 21.65 10.68
N GLY A 87 -7.64 22.32 11.76
CA GLY A 87 -8.54 23.03 12.67
C GLY A 87 -7.87 24.24 13.28
N GLY A 88 -8.60 24.90 14.22
CA GLY A 88 -8.14 26.09 14.89
C GLY A 88 -8.93 27.33 14.48
N THR A 89 -8.70 28.44 15.21
CA THR A 89 -9.41 29.72 15.05
C THR A 89 -8.49 30.88 14.73
N ASP A 90 -7.19 30.67 14.75
CA ASP A 90 -6.21 31.70 14.46
C ASP A 90 -6.20 32.11 12.98
N ARG A 91 -5.69 33.31 12.72
CA ARG A 91 -5.60 33.87 11.34
C ARG A 91 -4.84 32.97 10.36
N LEU A 92 -3.91 32.15 10.84
CA LEU A 92 -3.10 31.24 10.02
C LEU A 92 -3.65 29.82 9.96
N ASP A 93 -4.72 29.51 10.70
CA ASP A 93 -5.32 28.18 10.69
C ASP A 93 -6.14 27.92 9.41
N ARG A 94 -6.26 26.64 9.07
CA ARG A 94 -7.05 26.12 7.94
C ARG A 94 -6.74 26.77 6.59
N LYS A 95 -5.56 27.35 6.43
CA LYS A 95 -5.13 27.90 5.14
C LYS A 95 -4.54 26.81 4.27
N VAL A 96 -5.11 26.65 3.11
CA VAL A 96 -4.54 25.78 2.06
C VAL A 96 -3.36 26.50 1.44
N ILE A 97 -2.19 25.88 1.55
CA ILE A 97 -0.94 26.36 0.97
C ILE A 97 -0.88 25.97 -0.51
N HIS A 98 -1.23 24.71 -0.79
CA HIS A 98 -1.19 24.15 -2.14
C HIS A 98 -2.19 23.00 -2.28
N LYS A 99 -2.79 22.88 -3.45
CA LYS A 99 -3.60 21.74 -3.85
C LYS A 99 -3.18 21.27 -5.24
N PHE A 100 -3.16 19.96 -5.44
CA PHE A 100 -3.03 19.40 -6.77
C PHE A 100 -3.91 18.16 -6.91
N GLY A 101 -4.35 17.88 -8.12
CA GLY A 101 -5.03 16.64 -8.46
C GLY A 101 -4.05 15.49 -8.42
N CYS A 102 -4.45 14.38 -7.79
CA CYS A 102 -3.66 13.17 -7.76
C CYS A 102 -4.55 11.92 -7.83
N PHE A 103 -3.92 10.81 -8.09
CA PHE A 103 -4.56 9.48 -8.07
C PHE A 103 -5.80 9.35 -8.96
N GLY A 104 -5.92 10.11 -10.03
CA GLY A 104 -7.05 10.07 -10.94
C GLY A 104 -8.12 11.10 -10.65
N GLY A 105 -7.72 12.27 -10.17
CA GLY A 105 -8.61 13.44 -10.01
C GLY A 105 -9.46 13.71 -11.24
N ASP A 106 -10.48 14.53 -11.06
CA ASP A 106 -11.56 14.82 -12.02
C ASP A 106 -11.15 15.34 -13.40
N ASP A 107 -9.88 15.56 -13.65
CA ASP A 107 -9.34 16.17 -14.86
C ASP A 107 -9.34 15.22 -16.07
N GLY A 108 -9.86 13.98 -15.92
CA GLY A 108 -10.09 13.04 -17.05
C GLY A 108 -8.86 12.74 -17.92
N GLY A 109 -7.68 13.15 -17.49
CA GLY A 109 -6.46 12.97 -18.26
C GLY A 109 -5.94 11.54 -18.27
N PRO A 110 -5.10 11.15 -19.24
CA PRO A 110 -4.52 9.81 -19.37
C PRO A 110 -3.71 9.37 -18.14
N ARG A 111 -3.41 10.28 -17.22
CA ARG A 111 -2.79 9.98 -15.91
C ARG A 111 -3.75 9.31 -14.92
N ALA A 112 -5.07 9.50 -15.10
CA ALA A 112 -6.08 8.93 -14.21
C ALA A 112 -6.04 7.39 -14.16
N GLU A 113 -5.73 6.74 -15.25
CA GLU A 113 -5.63 5.27 -15.33
C GLU A 113 -4.38 4.72 -14.64
N THR A 114 -3.33 5.50 -14.55
CA THR A 114 -2.04 5.07 -14.02
C THR A 114 -1.94 5.24 -12.49
N TYR A 115 -2.76 6.15 -11.89
CA TYR A 115 -2.66 6.55 -10.47
C TYR A 115 -3.72 5.95 -9.55
N ARG A 116 -4.45 4.93 -9.99
CA ARG A 116 -5.72 4.50 -9.37
C ARG A 116 -5.63 3.71 -8.08
N TYR A 117 -4.51 3.69 -7.35
CA TYR A 117 -4.39 2.70 -6.28
C TYR A 117 -3.97 3.29 -4.94
N CYS A 118 -4.93 3.36 -4.05
CA CYS A 118 -4.71 3.57 -2.63
C CYS A 118 -5.30 2.45 -1.80
N PHE A 119 -4.56 2.00 -0.82
CA PHE A 119 -4.96 0.94 0.07
C PHE A 119 -5.40 1.42 1.42
N ARG A 120 -6.39 0.70 1.95
CA ARG A 120 -6.53 0.49 3.37
C ARG A 120 -5.95 -0.90 3.65
N LEU A 121 -4.74 -0.93 4.18
CA LEU A 121 -4.22 -2.14 4.82
C LEU A 121 -4.85 -2.26 6.21
#